data_5a378b0d4079b5287c465bc1962a4e0f
#
_entry.id   5a378b0d4079b5287c465bc1962a4e0f
#
_cell.length_a   1.000
_cell.length_b   1.000
_cell.length_c   1.000
_cell.angle_alpha   90.00
_cell.angle_beta   90.00
_cell.angle_gamma   90.00
#
_symmetry.space_group_name_H-M   'P 1'
#
loop_
_entity.id
_entity.type
_entity.pdbx_description
1 polymer ?
#
loop_
_entity_poly.entity_id
_entity_poly.type
_entity_poly.pdbx_seq_one_letter_code
_entity_poly.pdbx_strand_id
1 'polypeptide(L)'
;IVEDKANGPAVIDTLRHEIGGLIPSQPHGTKEARAHAVSPRIESGNVLLPHPRLLPWVESARAALSTFPATDRTDVVDQLTQALKYLPDTANAYTEGRTKARSVRRSR
;
A
#
# COMPACT_ATOMS: atom_id res chain seq x y z
N ILE A 1 3.08 8.25 -2.73
CA ILE A 1 2.25 8.71 -1.61
C ILE A 1 3.17 9.31 -0.56
N VAL A 2 2.88 10.50 -0.12
CA VAL A 2 3.62 11.19 0.94
C VAL A 2 2.63 11.63 2.03
N GLU A 3 2.95 11.36 3.28
CA GLU A 3 2.11 11.78 4.40
C GLU A 3 2.09 13.31 4.53
N ASP A 4 0.89 13.89 4.49
CA ASP A 4 0.68 15.34 4.59
C ASP A 4 0.49 15.76 6.04
N LYS A 5 1.51 15.46 6.87
CA LYS A 5 1.60 15.85 8.28
C LYS A 5 3.02 16.25 8.63
N ALA A 6 3.19 17.00 9.70
CA ALA A 6 4.49 17.46 10.18
C ALA A 6 5.31 18.11 9.06
N ASN A 7 6.42 17.52 8.65
CA ASN A 7 7.27 18.02 7.55
C ASN A 7 6.81 17.59 6.16
N GLY A 8 5.75 16.78 6.05
CA GLY A 8 5.22 16.28 4.79
C GLY A 8 4.88 17.38 3.78
N PRO A 9 4.17 18.45 4.16
CA PRO A 9 3.87 19.56 3.24
C PRO A 9 5.11 20.18 2.61
N ALA A 10 6.19 20.36 3.36
CA ALA A 10 7.45 20.90 2.82
C ALA A 10 8.12 19.93 1.85
N VAL A 11 8.09 18.63 2.13
CA VAL A 11 8.60 17.58 1.25
C VAL A 11 7.79 17.52 -0.04
N ILE A 12 6.46 17.55 0.05
CA ILE A 12 5.56 17.56 -1.10
C ILE A 12 5.84 18.77 -1.99
N ASP A 13 5.96 19.94 -1.40
CA ASP A 13 6.20 21.18 -2.13
C ASP A 13 7.56 21.15 -2.87
N THR A 14 8.59 20.66 -2.21
CA THR A 14 9.93 20.50 -2.80
C THR A 14 9.94 19.52 -3.96
N LEU A 15 9.30 18.36 -3.81
CA LEU A 15 9.38 17.27 -4.78
C LEU A 15 8.33 17.37 -5.90
N ARG A 16 7.31 18.20 -5.75
CA ARG A 16 6.20 18.33 -6.70
C ARG A 16 6.66 18.62 -8.13
N HIS A 17 7.73 19.37 -8.28
CA HIS A 17 8.27 19.74 -9.58
C HIS A 17 9.19 18.68 -10.20
N GLU A 18 9.72 17.76 -9.36
CA GLU A 18 10.66 16.73 -9.80
C GLU A 18 10.00 15.38 -10.01
N ILE A 19 8.97 15.08 -9.21
CA ILE A 19 8.28 13.78 -9.22
C ILE A 19 6.83 13.98 -9.63
N GLY A 20 6.49 13.51 -10.83
CA GLY A 20 5.09 13.46 -11.27
C GLY A 20 4.28 12.43 -10.48
N GLY A 21 2.99 12.71 -10.25
CA GLY A 21 2.09 11.78 -9.57
C GLY A 21 2.29 11.66 -8.06
N LEU A 22 2.84 12.68 -7.43
CA LEU A 22 2.99 12.74 -5.98
C LEU A 22 1.60 12.90 -5.34
N ILE A 23 1.22 11.94 -4.50
CA ILE A 23 -0.10 11.91 -3.84
C ILE A 23 0.09 12.23 -2.36
N PRO A 24 -0.43 13.39 -1.88
CA PRO A 24 -0.48 13.68 -0.46
C PRO A 24 -1.49 12.76 0.24
N SER A 25 -1.13 12.21 1.37
CA SER A 25 -1.97 11.33 2.17
C SER A 25 -2.17 11.93 3.56
N GLN A 26 -3.43 12.09 3.94
CA GLN A 26 -3.78 12.49 5.31
C GLN A 26 -4.27 11.25 6.07
N PRO A 27 -3.46 10.71 6.99
CA PRO A 27 -3.88 9.58 7.80
C PRO A 27 -4.90 10.03 8.85
N HIS A 28 -6.00 9.28 8.96
CA HIS A 28 -7.05 9.49 9.94
C HIS A 28 -7.06 8.36 10.97
N GLY A 29 -7.39 8.68 12.21
CA GLY A 29 -7.46 7.73 13.30
C GLY A 29 -6.09 7.25 13.78
N THR A 30 -6.09 6.19 14.59
CA THR A 30 -4.87 5.59 15.12
C THR A 30 -4.20 4.67 14.11
N LYS A 31 -2.91 4.40 14.32
CA LYS A 31 -2.17 3.42 13.49
C LYS A 31 -2.81 2.03 13.55
N GLU A 32 -3.28 1.62 14.74
CA GLU A 32 -3.97 0.36 14.95
C GLU A 32 -5.29 0.28 14.17
N ALA A 33 -6.09 1.34 14.20
CA ALA A 33 -7.34 1.40 13.45
C ALA A 33 -7.11 1.30 11.94
N ARG A 34 -6.07 1.98 11.43
CA ARG A 34 -5.69 1.89 10.02
C ARG A 34 -5.20 0.49 9.63
N ALA A 35 -4.40 -0.14 10.49
CA ALA A 35 -3.95 -1.51 10.28
C ALA A 35 -5.11 -2.50 10.24
N HIS A 36 -6.06 -2.39 11.17
CA HIS A 36 -7.27 -3.20 11.17
C HIS A 36 -8.10 -3.05 9.90
N ALA A 37 -8.20 -1.85 9.36
CA ALA A 37 -8.96 -1.59 8.14
C ALA A 37 -8.41 -2.33 6.90
N VAL A 38 -7.10 -2.58 6.83
CA VAL A 38 -6.45 -3.27 5.70
C VAL A 38 -6.12 -4.74 5.98
N SER A 39 -6.22 -5.20 7.22
CA SER A 39 -5.95 -6.59 7.62
C SER A 39 -6.68 -7.63 6.76
N PRO A 40 -7.98 -7.48 6.44
CA PRO A 40 -8.67 -8.47 5.61
C PRO A 40 -8.03 -8.67 4.23
N ARG A 41 -7.45 -7.63 3.64
CA ARG A 41 -6.75 -7.74 2.35
C ARG A 41 -5.46 -8.54 2.46
N ILE A 42 -4.76 -8.40 3.58
CA ILE A 42 -3.53 -9.15 3.85
C ILE A 42 -3.87 -10.62 4.14
N GLU A 43 -4.85 -10.86 4.98
CA GLU A 43 -5.31 -12.22 5.34
C GLU A 43 -5.83 -13.02 4.15
N SER A 44 -6.48 -12.35 3.20
CA SER A 44 -7.00 -12.98 1.98
C SER A 44 -5.91 -13.34 0.96
N GLY A 45 -4.64 -13.00 1.22
CA GLY A 45 -3.52 -13.28 0.31
C GLY A 45 -3.39 -12.30 -0.86
N ASN A 46 -4.07 -11.16 -0.82
CA ASN A 46 -4.01 -10.14 -1.87
C ASN A 46 -2.81 -9.20 -1.75
N VAL A 47 -2.00 -9.36 -0.71
CA VAL A 47 -0.76 -8.60 -0.52
C VAL A 47 0.41 -9.56 -0.57
N LEU A 48 1.29 -9.37 -1.54
CA LEU A 48 2.46 -10.21 -1.75
C LEU A 48 3.73 -9.42 -1.44
N LEU A 49 4.64 -10.06 -0.74
CA LEU A 49 5.99 -9.55 -0.51
C LEU A 49 6.99 -10.33 -1.38
N PRO A 50 8.05 -9.68 -1.87
CA PRO A 50 9.12 -10.38 -2.56
C PRO A 50 9.80 -11.40 -1.64
N HIS A 51 10.47 -12.38 -2.24
CA HIS A 51 11.25 -13.34 -1.43
C HIS A 51 12.47 -12.63 -0.79
N PRO A 52 12.79 -12.92 0.50
CA PRO A 52 13.90 -12.26 1.21
C PRO A 52 15.27 -12.45 0.56
N ARG A 53 15.47 -13.52 -0.21
CA ARG A 53 16.70 -13.74 -0.98
C ARG A 53 16.90 -12.72 -2.10
N LEU A 54 15.79 -12.22 -2.66
CA LEU A 54 15.83 -11.22 -3.73
C LEU A 54 16.02 -9.81 -3.17
N LEU A 55 15.32 -9.52 -2.07
CA LEU A 55 15.32 -8.20 -1.45
C LEU A 55 15.48 -8.36 0.08
N PRO A 56 16.70 -8.16 0.61
CA PRO A 56 17.01 -8.41 2.03
C PRO A 56 16.16 -7.60 3.02
N TRP A 57 15.63 -6.45 2.64
CA TRP A 57 14.78 -5.64 3.50
C TRP A 57 13.44 -6.29 3.85
N VAL A 58 13.01 -7.27 3.08
CA VAL A 58 11.71 -7.96 3.26
C VAL A 58 11.60 -8.64 4.61
N GLU A 59 12.67 -9.28 5.08
CA GLU A 59 12.66 -9.97 6.38
C GLU A 59 12.44 -9.00 7.54
N SER A 60 13.10 -7.85 7.49
CA SER A 60 12.93 -6.78 8.49
C SER A 60 11.51 -6.18 8.45
N ALA A 61 10.96 -5.96 7.27
CA ALA A 61 9.59 -5.47 7.11
C ALA A 61 8.56 -6.48 7.63
N ARG A 62 8.74 -7.76 7.33
CA ARG A 62 7.89 -8.85 7.79
C ARG A 62 7.89 -8.96 9.32
N ALA A 63 9.06 -8.84 9.94
CA ALA A 63 9.19 -8.84 11.39
C ALA A 63 8.43 -7.66 12.03
N ALA A 64 8.54 -6.46 11.48
CA ALA A 64 7.80 -5.28 11.95
C ALA A 64 6.29 -5.47 11.84
N LEU A 65 5.80 -6.01 10.72
CA LEU A 65 4.38 -6.28 10.51
C LEU A 65 3.84 -7.35 11.47
N SER A 66 4.63 -8.39 11.75
CA SER A 66 4.22 -9.50 12.63
C SER A 66 4.15 -9.11 14.09
N THR A 67 4.98 -8.17 14.54
CA THR A 67 5.07 -7.74 15.93
C THR A 67 4.25 -6.49 16.24
N PHE A 68 3.66 -5.85 15.23
CA PHE A 68 2.81 -4.68 15.44
C PHE A 68 1.62 -5.02 16.38
N PRO A 69 1.26 -4.16 17.33
CA PRO A 69 1.76 -2.79 17.59
C PRO A 69 3.00 -2.72 18.51
N ALA A 70 3.54 -3.85 18.97
CA ALA A 70 4.67 -3.91 19.91
C ALA A 70 6.05 -3.65 19.27
N THR A 71 6.08 -3.31 17.99
CA THR A 71 7.31 -2.98 17.28
C THR A 71 7.69 -1.51 17.47
N ASP A 72 8.99 -1.22 17.50
CA ASP A 72 9.54 0.14 17.39
C ASP A 72 9.54 0.68 15.95
N ARG A 73 9.33 -0.20 14.96
CA ARG A 73 9.29 0.12 13.54
C ARG A 73 7.86 0.29 13.00
N THR A 74 7.07 1.08 13.69
CA THR A 74 5.68 1.35 13.30
C THR A 74 5.54 2.07 11.95
N ASP A 75 6.59 2.74 11.48
CA ASP A 75 6.58 3.44 10.21
C ASP A 75 6.42 2.49 9.01
N VAL A 76 6.98 1.29 9.09
CA VAL A 76 6.81 0.25 8.07
C VAL A 76 5.33 -0.14 7.93
N VAL A 77 4.66 -0.32 9.06
CA VAL A 77 3.24 -0.66 9.10
C VAL A 77 2.41 0.51 8.56
N ASP A 78 2.73 1.72 8.93
CA ASP A 78 2.01 2.92 8.49
C ASP A 78 2.15 3.16 6.99
N GLN A 79 3.34 2.97 6.42
CA GLN A 79 3.58 3.04 4.98
C GLN A 79 2.71 2.03 4.23
N LEU A 80 2.67 0.78 4.69
CA LEU A 80 1.88 -0.27 4.06
C LEU A 80 0.39 0.04 4.13
N THR A 81 -0.11 0.45 5.29
CA THR A 81 -1.55 0.74 5.47
C THR A 81 -2.00 1.92 4.61
N GLN A 82 -1.19 2.95 4.50
CA GLN A 82 -1.48 4.10 3.63
C GLN A 82 -1.43 3.72 2.15
N ALA A 83 -0.45 2.92 1.74
CA ALA A 83 -0.37 2.43 0.37
C ALA A 83 -1.59 1.57 0.00
N LEU A 84 -1.99 0.65 0.85
CA LEU A 84 -3.15 -0.21 0.62
C LEU A 84 -4.48 0.56 0.59
N LYS A 85 -4.57 1.67 1.29
CA LYS A 85 -5.75 2.55 1.20
C LYS A 85 -5.91 3.15 -0.20
N TYR A 86 -4.81 3.49 -0.87
CA TYR A 86 -4.83 4.12 -2.20
C TYR A 86 -4.81 3.13 -3.35
N LEU A 87 -4.25 1.95 -3.15
CA LEU A 87 -4.28 0.90 -4.16
C LEU A 87 -5.67 0.26 -4.17
N PRO A 88 -6.46 0.43 -5.24
CA PRO A 88 -7.74 -0.27 -5.35
C PRO A 88 -7.52 -1.78 -5.36
N ASP A 89 -8.58 -2.54 -5.10
CA ASP A 89 -8.60 -3.98 -5.28
C ASP A 89 -8.39 -4.32 -6.77
N THR A 90 -7.15 -4.23 -7.20
CA THR A 90 -6.75 -4.48 -8.59
C THR A 90 -7.02 -5.91 -9.03
N ALA A 91 -7.21 -6.83 -8.09
CA ALA A 91 -7.68 -8.17 -8.40
C ALA A 91 -9.01 -8.14 -9.18
N ASN A 92 -9.96 -7.30 -8.77
CA ASN A 92 -11.23 -7.13 -9.48
C ASN A 92 -11.04 -6.39 -10.82
N ALA A 93 -10.21 -5.35 -10.86
CA ALA A 93 -9.94 -4.62 -12.11
C ALA A 93 -9.27 -5.50 -13.18
N TYR A 94 -8.34 -6.38 -12.78
CA TYR A 94 -7.71 -7.35 -13.69
C TYR A 94 -8.71 -8.40 -14.17
N THR A 95 -9.61 -8.85 -13.31
CA THR A 95 -10.62 -9.86 -13.67
C THR A 95 -11.67 -9.25 -14.60
N GLU A 96 -12.13 -8.05 -14.33
CA GLU A 96 -13.08 -7.33 -15.18
C GLU A 96 -12.49 -6.99 -16.56
N GLY A 97 -11.24 -6.55 -16.61
CA GLY A 97 -10.54 -6.30 -17.87
C GLY A 97 -10.39 -7.55 -18.72
N ARG A 98 -10.06 -8.71 -18.11
CA ARG A 98 -9.99 -10.00 -18.82
C ARG A 98 -11.35 -10.50 -19.29
N THR A 99 -12.39 -10.28 -18.49
CA THR A 99 -13.77 -10.67 -18.85
C THR A 99 -14.28 -9.83 -20.03
N LYS A 100 -14.05 -8.52 -20.00
CA LYS A 100 -14.38 -7.64 -21.13
C LYS A 100 -13.61 -7.98 -22.40
N ALA A 101 -12.31 -8.21 -22.33
CA ALA A 101 -11.48 -8.61 -23.48
C ALA A 101 -11.91 -9.95 -24.06
N ARG A 102 -12.35 -10.90 -23.22
CA ARG A 102 -12.84 -12.21 -23.64
C ARG A 102 -14.22 -12.14 -24.30
N SER A 103 -15.10 -11.27 -23.81
CA SER A 103 -16.42 -11.04 -24.40
C SER A 103 -16.33 -10.38 -25.77
N VAL A 104 -15.44 -9.41 -25.95
CA VAL A 104 -15.19 -8.76 -27.25
C VAL A 104 -14.60 -9.72 -28.28
N ARG A 105 -13.76 -10.68 -27.87
CA ARG A 105 -13.25 -11.73 -28.78
C ARG A 105 -14.29 -12.78 -29.17
N ARG A 106 -15.32 -13.01 -28.36
CA ARG A 106 -16.41 -13.94 -28.69
C ARG A 106 -17.48 -13.35 -29.58
N SER A 107 -17.59 -12.03 -29.65
CA SER A 107 -18.57 -11.30 -30.49
C SER A 107 -18.06 -10.99 -31.91
N ARG A 108 -16.86 -11.44 -32.24
CA ARG A 108 -16.28 -11.41 -33.61
C ARG A 108 -16.23 -12.82 -34.20
#